data_209c4f536ff1895d9b7d6b1b37d03deb
#
_entry.id   209c4f536ff1895d9b7d6b1b37d03deb
#
_cell.length_a   1.000
_cell.length_b   1.000
_cell.length_c   1.000
_cell.angle_alpha   90.00
_cell.angle_beta   90.00
_cell.angle_gamma   90.00
#
_symmetry.space_group_name_H-M   'P 1'
#
loop_
_entity.id
_entity.type
_entity.pdbx_description
1 polymer ?
#
loop_
_entity_poly.entity_id
_entity_poly.type
_entity_poly.pdbx_seq_one_letter_code
_entity_poly.pdbx_strand_id
1 'polypeptide(L)'
;RSYKSLRDALVASQTNIKFAVMDNANKVKIYLTSEPLLGIDFELYLNGEKIEGTSSIIRGNKIIITNLPRHIHANDVLLVSATNAYRPYKVIMRDYLDKFYYSKDDLGVTYLNDSISFKIWAPTSIKVELLLFEDWYISHEDDVTKYQMTYDYKTGVYSTVINKEDADGLYYL
;
A
#
# COMPACT_ATOMS: atom_id res chain seq x y z
N ARG A 1 2.16 -39.24 -22.47
CA ARG A 1 2.12 -38.53 -21.15
C ARG A 1 0.73 -37.90 -21.01
N SER A 2 0.05 -38.11 -19.87
CA SER A 2 -1.30 -37.60 -19.70
C SER A 2 -1.30 -36.06 -19.55
N TYR A 3 -2.33 -35.41 -20.03
CA TYR A 3 -2.53 -33.96 -19.91
C TYR A 3 -2.39 -33.47 -18.45
N LYS A 4 -2.82 -34.27 -17.48
CA LYS A 4 -2.71 -34.03 -16.06
C LYS A 4 -1.24 -33.85 -15.60
N SER A 5 -0.32 -34.70 -16.10
CA SER A 5 1.11 -34.62 -15.75
C SER A 5 1.83 -33.41 -16.32
N LEU A 6 1.41 -32.89 -17.49
CA LEU A 6 1.94 -31.65 -18.07
C LEU A 6 1.47 -30.42 -17.28
N ARG A 7 0.20 -30.39 -16.89
CA ARG A 7 -0.34 -29.34 -16.05
C ARG A 7 0.33 -29.30 -14.67
N ASP A 8 0.49 -30.46 -14.06
CA ASP A 8 1.15 -30.58 -12.75
C ASP A 8 2.63 -30.15 -12.84
N ALA A 9 3.32 -30.47 -13.92
CA ALA A 9 4.70 -30.04 -14.17
C ALA A 9 4.79 -28.52 -14.40
N LEU A 10 3.83 -27.92 -15.11
CA LEU A 10 3.75 -26.47 -15.32
C LEU A 10 3.49 -25.74 -13.99
N VAL A 11 2.56 -26.23 -13.17
CA VAL A 11 2.26 -25.63 -11.86
C VAL A 11 3.47 -25.77 -10.92
N ALA A 12 4.16 -26.90 -10.92
CA ALA A 12 5.36 -27.12 -10.13
C ALA A 12 6.56 -26.25 -10.56
N SER A 13 6.59 -25.78 -11.82
CA SER A 13 7.64 -24.90 -12.34
C SER A 13 7.42 -23.43 -12.02
N GLN A 14 6.24 -23.04 -11.51
CA GLN A 14 5.94 -21.67 -11.17
C GLN A 14 6.55 -21.23 -9.83
N THR A 15 7.12 -20.05 -9.81
CA THR A 15 7.57 -19.43 -8.56
C THR A 15 6.37 -18.86 -7.80
N ASN A 16 6.10 -19.40 -6.62
CA ASN A 16 5.01 -18.96 -5.77
C ASN A 16 5.52 -18.08 -4.64
N ILE A 17 5.18 -16.79 -4.70
CA ILE A 17 5.49 -15.83 -3.66
C ILE A 17 4.48 -16.00 -2.53
N LYS A 18 4.99 -16.35 -1.34
CA LYS A 18 4.18 -16.49 -0.12
C LYS A 18 3.82 -15.11 0.46
N PHE A 19 4.82 -14.26 0.60
CA PHE A 19 4.67 -12.84 0.96
C PHE A 19 5.95 -12.08 0.63
N ALA A 20 5.82 -10.76 0.50
CA ALA A 20 6.92 -9.83 0.29
C ALA A 20 6.77 -8.65 1.25
N VAL A 21 7.87 -8.22 1.86
CA VAL A 21 7.86 -7.16 2.88
C VAL A 21 9.00 -6.17 2.70
N MET A 22 8.71 -4.93 3.05
CA MET A 22 9.67 -3.83 3.11
C MET A 22 9.76 -3.34 4.56
N ASP A 23 10.86 -3.64 5.23
CA ASP A 23 11.10 -3.27 6.63
C ASP A 23 12.03 -2.04 6.76
N ASN A 24 12.65 -1.62 5.66
CA ASN A 24 13.45 -0.40 5.56
C ASN A 24 13.50 0.12 4.11
N ALA A 25 13.96 1.36 3.94
CA ALA A 25 13.96 2.07 2.66
C ALA A 25 14.78 1.41 1.54
N ASN A 26 15.70 0.49 1.86
CA ASN A 26 16.71 0.04 0.89
C ASN A 26 16.53 -1.39 0.41
N LYS A 27 15.56 -2.14 0.92
CA LYS A 27 15.40 -3.54 0.56
C LYS A 27 14.00 -4.08 0.73
N VAL A 28 13.64 -4.98 -0.20
CA VAL A 28 12.47 -5.85 -0.12
C VAL A 28 12.94 -7.27 0.15
N LYS A 29 12.27 -7.94 1.08
CA LYS A 29 12.43 -9.36 1.37
C LYS A 29 11.24 -10.12 0.81
N ILE A 30 11.50 -11.12 -0.01
CA ILE A 30 10.49 -11.99 -0.62
C ILE A 30 10.66 -13.37 -0.02
N TYR A 31 9.57 -13.98 0.38
CA TYR A 31 9.53 -15.35 0.89
C TYR A 31 8.71 -16.21 -0.07
N LEU A 32 9.31 -17.28 -0.54
CA LEU A 32 8.72 -18.23 -1.47
C LEU A 32 8.20 -19.46 -0.73
N THR A 33 7.30 -20.19 -1.36
CA THR A 33 6.83 -21.48 -0.84
C THR A 33 7.89 -22.59 -0.99
N SER A 34 8.77 -22.47 -1.98
CA SER A 34 9.90 -23.37 -2.27
C SER A 34 11.07 -22.58 -2.83
N GLU A 35 12.22 -23.20 -2.96
CA GLU A 35 13.36 -22.61 -3.65
C GLU A 35 13.02 -22.35 -5.12
N PRO A 36 13.44 -21.18 -5.68
CA PRO A 36 13.19 -20.88 -7.09
C PRO A 36 14.08 -21.76 -7.99
N LEU A 37 13.62 -22.01 -9.20
CA LEU A 37 14.44 -22.64 -10.22
C LEU A 37 15.61 -21.71 -10.62
N LEU A 38 16.68 -22.29 -11.14
CA LEU A 38 17.80 -21.53 -11.67
C LEU A 38 17.37 -20.64 -12.84
N GLY A 39 17.91 -19.42 -12.89
CA GLY A 39 17.60 -18.46 -13.96
C GLY A 39 16.28 -17.71 -13.79
N ILE A 40 15.68 -17.75 -12.59
CA ILE A 40 14.50 -16.93 -12.29
C ILE A 40 14.94 -15.56 -11.80
N ASP A 41 14.52 -14.52 -12.51
CA ASP A 41 14.72 -13.13 -12.13
C ASP A 41 13.53 -12.61 -11.34
N PHE A 42 13.82 -11.74 -10.37
CA PHE A 42 12.83 -11.04 -9.55
C PHE A 42 12.85 -9.56 -9.86
N GLU A 43 11.70 -9.02 -10.20
CA GLU A 43 11.51 -7.64 -10.63
C GLU A 43 10.60 -6.91 -9.67
N LEU A 44 10.86 -5.62 -9.47
CA LEU A 44 10.00 -4.72 -8.70
C LEU A 44 9.34 -3.71 -9.63
N TYR A 45 8.10 -3.39 -9.32
CA TYR A 45 7.29 -2.39 -10.01
C TYR A 45 6.75 -1.38 -9.00
N LEU A 46 6.97 -0.11 -9.27
CA LEU A 46 6.46 1.01 -8.49
C LEU A 46 5.39 1.74 -9.30
N ASN A 47 4.15 1.75 -8.79
CA ASN A 47 3.01 2.37 -9.47
C ASN A 47 2.81 1.91 -10.93
N GLY A 48 3.15 0.63 -11.21
CA GLY A 48 3.03 0.01 -12.53
C GLY A 48 4.29 0.11 -13.39
N GLU A 49 5.31 0.88 -12.99
CA GLU A 49 6.57 1.01 -13.71
C GLU A 49 7.66 0.12 -13.10
N LYS A 50 8.44 -0.55 -13.94
CA LYS A 50 9.55 -1.39 -13.49
C LYS A 50 10.65 -0.53 -12.87
N ILE A 51 11.14 -0.96 -11.70
CA ILE A 51 12.31 -0.34 -11.07
C ILE A 51 13.57 -0.96 -11.65
N GLU A 52 14.34 -0.14 -12.35
CA GLU A 52 15.62 -0.55 -12.90
C GLU A 52 16.77 -0.43 -11.88
N GLY A 53 17.87 -1.16 -12.13
CA GLY A 53 19.10 -1.08 -11.32
C GLY A 53 19.01 -1.79 -9.97
N THR A 54 17.95 -2.54 -9.70
CA THR A 54 17.84 -3.37 -8.50
C THR A 54 18.78 -4.58 -8.59
N SER A 55 19.21 -5.08 -7.44
CA SER A 55 20.01 -6.30 -7.31
C SER A 55 19.32 -7.31 -6.43
N SER A 56 19.33 -8.57 -6.81
CA SER A 56 18.72 -9.64 -6.02
C SER A 56 19.74 -10.63 -5.48
N ILE A 57 19.55 -11.12 -4.27
CA ILE A 57 20.32 -12.18 -3.63
C ILE A 57 19.35 -13.28 -3.24
N ILE A 58 19.59 -14.49 -3.75
CA ILE A 58 18.78 -15.68 -3.45
C ILE A 58 19.44 -16.46 -2.31
N ARG A 59 18.66 -16.79 -1.28
CA ARG A 59 19.09 -17.62 -0.14
C ARG A 59 18.00 -18.65 0.18
N GLY A 60 18.09 -19.82 -0.45
CA GLY A 60 17.05 -20.84 -0.37
C GLY A 60 15.72 -20.29 -0.89
N ASN A 61 14.67 -20.33 -0.08
CA ASN A 61 13.34 -19.81 -0.40
C ASN A 61 13.16 -18.32 -0.05
N LYS A 62 14.25 -17.60 0.26
CA LYS A 62 14.23 -16.16 0.57
C LYS A 62 15.04 -15.38 -0.44
N ILE A 63 14.42 -14.35 -1.00
CA ILE A 63 15.05 -13.41 -1.93
C ILE A 63 15.15 -12.05 -1.26
N ILE A 64 16.26 -11.38 -1.45
CA ILE A 64 16.49 -10.02 -0.95
C ILE A 64 16.78 -9.14 -2.15
N ILE A 65 15.93 -8.17 -2.43
CA ILE A 65 16.16 -7.15 -3.46
C ILE A 65 16.64 -5.89 -2.76
N THR A 66 17.72 -5.31 -3.30
CA THR A 66 18.38 -4.09 -2.82
C THR A 66 18.47 -3.03 -3.92
N ASN A 67 19.04 -1.87 -3.61
CA ASN A 67 19.15 -0.71 -4.53
C ASN A 67 17.77 -0.15 -4.92
N LEU A 68 16.88 -0.01 -3.93
CA LEU A 68 15.58 0.62 -4.14
C LEU A 68 15.71 2.14 -4.27
N PRO A 69 14.82 2.80 -5.03
CA PRO A 69 14.71 4.26 -5.05
C PRO A 69 14.53 4.81 -3.63
N ARG A 70 15.16 5.96 -3.33
CA ARG A 70 15.08 6.60 -2.00
C ARG A 70 13.72 7.25 -1.72
N HIS A 71 12.88 7.40 -2.72
CA HIS A 71 11.61 8.14 -2.68
C HIS A 71 10.36 7.26 -2.77
N ILE A 72 10.41 6.01 -2.32
CA ILE A 72 9.21 5.18 -2.20
C ILE A 72 8.38 5.69 -1.03
N HIS A 73 7.15 6.12 -1.32
CA HIS A 73 6.18 6.58 -0.32
C HIS A 73 5.30 5.42 0.16
N ALA A 74 4.72 5.57 1.34
CA ALA A 74 3.89 4.52 1.93
C ALA A 74 2.61 4.24 1.13
N ASN A 75 2.08 5.24 0.44
CA ASN A 75 0.90 5.12 -0.43
C ASN A 75 1.22 4.66 -1.85
N ASP A 76 2.50 4.43 -2.19
CA ASP A 76 2.87 3.84 -3.47
C ASP A 76 2.46 2.37 -3.55
N VAL A 77 2.13 1.92 -4.75
CA VAL A 77 1.86 0.51 -5.03
C VAL A 77 3.16 -0.17 -5.46
N LEU A 78 3.81 -0.85 -4.51
CA LEU A 78 5.01 -1.63 -4.77
C LEU A 78 4.65 -3.10 -4.99
N LEU A 79 4.96 -3.62 -6.17
CA LEU A 79 4.73 -5.01 -6.56
C LEU A 79 6.04 -5.71 -6.82
N VAL A 80 6.10 -7.00 -6.52
CA VAL A 80 7.18 -7.90 -6.92
C VAL A 80 6.64 -8.97 -7.86
N SER A 81 7.39 -9.28 -8.90
CA SER A 81 7.13 -10.39 -9.82
C SER A 81 8.36 -11.26 -9.95
N ALA A 82 8.17 -12.48 -10.43
CA ALA A 82 9.24 -13.34 -10.90
C ALA A 82 8.95 -13.70 -12.36
N THR A 83 9.99 -13.95 -13.18
CA THR A 83 9.83 -14.22 -14.62
C THR A 83 8.86 -15.37 -14.94
N ASN A 84 8.69 -16.31 -14.03
CA ASN A 84 7.74 -17.42 -14.13
C ASN A 84 6.59 -17.38 -13.12
N ALA A 85 6.37 -16.24 -12.44
CA ALA A 85 5.26 -16.09 -11.52
C ALA A 85 3.94 -15.92 -12.27
N TYR A 86 2.88 -16.52 -11.74
CA TYR A 86 1.54 -16.40 -12.32
C TYR A 86 1.00 -14.96 -12.28
N ARG A 87 1.35 -14.22 -11.21
CA ARG A 87 0.94 -12.83 -11.00
C ARG A 87 1.93 -12.08 -10.09
N PRO A 88 2.04 -10.76 -10.23
CA PRO A 88 2.76 -9.93 -9.28
C PRO A 88 2.14 -10.01 -7.87
N TYR A 89 2.97 -9.80 -6.86
CA TYR A 89 2.57 -9.81 -5.46
C TYR A 89 2.81 -8.44 -4.82
N LYS A 90 1.84 -7.93 -4.05
CA LYS A 90 1.98 -6.65 -3.35
C LYS A 90 2.98 -6.76 -2.21
N VAL A 91 3.94 -5.85 -2.17
CA VAL A 91 4.89 -5.72 -1.05
C VAL A 91 4.19 -5.03 0.12
N ILE A 92 4.27 -5.63 1.29
CA ILE A 92 3.69 -5.10 2.53
C ILE A 92 4.76 -4.28 3.24
N MET A 93 4.46 -3.02 3.50
CA MET A 93 5.30 -2.14 4.30
C MET A 93 4.95 -2.35 5.78
N ARG A 94 5.89 -2.91 6.55
CA ARG A 94 5.72 -3.17 8.00
C ARG A 94 6.48 -2.14 8.81
N ASP A 95 7.64 -2.53 9.35
CA ASP A 95 8.52 -1.67 10.17
C ASP A 95 8.96 -0.39 9.42
N TYR A 96 8.80 -0.37 8.08
CA TYR A 96 9.02 0.83 7.28
C TYR A 96 8.04 1.94 7.66
N LEU A 97 6.77 1.62 7.87
CA LEU A 97 5.76 2.60 8.29
C LEU A 97 6.11 3.18 9.67
N ASP A 98 6.40 2.34 10.63
CA ASP A 98 6.70 2.75 12.00
C ASP A 98 7.95 3.63 12.12
N LYS A 99 8.90 3.46 11.18
CA LYS A 99 10.16 4.22 11.18
C LYS A 99 10.08 5.56 10.47
N PHE A 100 9.28 5.65 9.42
CA PHE A 100 9.29 6.79 8.50
C PHE A 100 8.00 7.58 8.46
N TYR A 101 6.90 7.02 8.97
CA TYR A 101 5.59 7.64 8.96
C TYR A 101 5.07 7.75 10.38
N TYR A 102 5.34 8.89 11.00
CA TYR A 102 4.90 9.19 12.35
C TYR A 102 4.35 10.61 12.41
N SER A 103 3.19 10.77 13.04
CA SER A 103 2.59 12.06 13.31
C SER A 103 2.45 12.28 14.82
N LYS A 104 2.75 13.50 15.26
CA LYS A 104 2.43 14.01 16.60
C LYS A 104 1.15 14.84 16.58
N ASP A 105 0.52 14.96 15.39
CA ASP A 105 -0.71 15.72 15.23
C ASP A 105 -1.85 15.09 16.04
N ASP A 106 -2.76 15.95 16.46
CA ASP A 106 -4.02 15.53 17.04
C ASP A 106 -4.90 14.97 15.92
N LEU A 107 -5.09 13.65 15.93
CA LEU A 107 -5.90 12.94 14.93
C LEU A 107 -7.37 12.97 15.32
N GLY A 108 -8.25 12.77 14.35
CA GLY A 108 -9.70 12.85 14.51
C GLY A 108 -10.25 14.20 14.17
N VAL A 109 -11.24 14.65 14.92
CA VAL A 109 -11.96 15.90 14.70
C VAL A 109 -11.53 16.95 15.71
N THR A 110 -11.13 18.13 15.22
CA THR A 110 -10.76 19.27 16.06
C THR A 110 -11.63 20.46 15.67
N TYR A 111 -12.38 21.00 16.63
CA TYR A 111 -13.16 22.21 16.47
C TYR A 111 -12.24 23.44 16.59
N LEU A 112 -12.21 24.26 15.56
CA LEU A 112 -11.58 25.58 15.53
C LEU A 112 -12.67 26.66 15.66
N ASN A 113 -12.29 27.93 15.66
CA ASN A 113 -13.27 29.02 15.85
C ASN A 113 -14.39 28.98 14.79
N ASP A 114 -14.01 29.02 13.50
CA ASP A 114 -14.91 29.12 12.36
C ASP A 114 -14.84 27.92 11.42
N SER A 115 -14.15 26.85 11.83
CA SER A 115 -13.96 25.66 11.01
C SER A 115 -13.80 24.39 11.86
N ILE A 116 -13.90 23.24 11.20
CA ILE A 116 -13.69 21.94 11.79
C ILE A 116 -12.59 21.23 10.98
N SER A 117 -11.53 20.78 11.66
CA SER A 117 -10.43 20.02 11.07
C SER A 117 -10.65 18.53 11.26
N PHE A 118 -10.49 17.77 10.19
CA PHE A 118 -10.56 16.32 10.18
C PHE A 118 -9.19 15.76 9.78
N LYS A 119 -8.65 14.85 10.59
CA LYS A 119 -7.34 14.21 10.35
C LYS A 119 -7.38 12.72 10.61
N ILE A 120 -6.84 11.94 9.69
CA ILE A 120 -6.68 10.49 9.84
C ILE A 120 -5.29 10.04 9.41
N TRP A 121 -4.66 9.18 10.19
CA TRP A 121 -3.40 8.55 9.80
C TRP A 121 -3.69 7.30 8.96
N ALA A 122 -3.42 7.40 7.66
CA ALA A 122 -3.67 6.35 6.69
C ALA A 122 -2.55 6.29 5.63
N PRO A 123 -1.28 6.05 6.05
CA PRO A 123 -0.10 6.25 5.21
C PRO A 123 -0.08 5.40 3.94
N THR A 124 -0.76 4.26 3.92
CA THR A 124 -0.80 3.34 2.77
C THR A 124 -2.01 3.53 1.86
N SER A 125 -2.89 4.48 2.18
CA SER A 125 -4.07 4.77 1.36
C SER A 125 -3.68 5.63 0.16
N ILE A 126 -4.25 5.32 -1.00
CA ILE A 126 -4.06 6.10 -2.23
C ILE A 126 -4.95 7.33 -2.23
N LYS A 127 -6.15 7.20 -1.65
CA LYS A 127 -7.18 8.23 -1.59
C LYS A 127 -7.96 8.07 -0.27
N VAL A 128 -8.28 9.21 0.34
CA VAL A 128 -9.21 9.29 1.49
C VAL A 128 -10.16 10.44 1.23
N GLU A 129 -11.43 10.21 1.50
CA GLU A 129 -12.50 11.21 1.41
C GLU A 129 -13.22 11.30 2.75
N LEU A 130 -13.50 12.52 3.18
CA LEU A 130 -14.41 12.78 4.27
C LEU A 130 -15.84 12.79 3.71
N LEU A 131 -16.73 12.02 4.31
CA LEU A 131 -18.14 11.99 4.00
C LEU A 131 -18.93 12.71 5.12
N LEU A 132 -19.75 13.71 4.77
CA LEU A 132 -20.65 14.39 5.69
C LEU A 132 -22.10 14.10 5.30
N PHE A 133 -22.97 13.86 6.30
CA PHE A 133 -24.37 13.51 6.09
C PHE A 133 -25.24 13.94 7.28
N GLU A 134 -26.51 14.26 7.03
CA GLU A 134 -27.44 14.81 8.04
C GLU A 134 -28.01 13.74 8.96
N ASP A 135 -28.32 12.56 8.42
CA ASP A 135 -28.96 11.49 9.16
C ASP A 135 -27.98 10.37 9.54
N TRP A 136 -28.14 9.75 10.68
CA TRP A 136 -27.37 8.57 11.11
C TRP A 136 -27.48 7.38 10.13
N TYR A 137 -28.44 7.42 9.22
CA TYR A 137 -28.70 6.40 8.21
C TYR A 137 -28.62 7.03 6.80
N ILE A 138 -27.69 6.57 6.00
CA ILE A 138 -27.53 6.98 4.60
C ILE A 138 -28.48 6.13 3.76
N SER A 139 -29.56 6.71 3.24
CA SER A 139 -30.52 6.03 2.38
C SER A 139 -30.15 6.10 0.89
N HIS A 140 -29.49 7.17 0.46
CA HIS A 140 -29.05 7.38 -0.91
C HIS A 140 -27.66 8.01 -0.96
N GLU A 141 -26.90 7.74 -2.05
CA GLU A 141 -25.57 8.34 -2.26
C GLU A 141 -25.61 9.87 -2.39
N ASP A 142 -26.73 10.41 -2.84
CA ASP A 142 -26.94 11.87 -3.01
C ASP A 142 -27.09 12.61 -1.68
N ASP A 143 -27.35 11.91 -0.57
CA ASP A 143 -27.49 12.49 0.77
C ASP A 143 -26.12 12.72 1.46
N VAL A 144 -25.02 12.50 0.72
CA VAL A 144 -23.66 12.55 1.24
C VAL A 144 -22.82 13.60 0.53
N THR A 145 -22.30 14.57 1.29
CA THR A 145 -21.30 15.50 0.78
C THR A 145 -19.90 14.92 0.93
N LYS A 146 -19.11 14.91 -0.16
CA LYS A 146 -17.79 14.29 -0.22
C LYS A 146 -16.70 15.36 -0.33
N TYR A 147 -15.72 15.30 0.57
CA TYR A 147 -14.54 16.16 0.56
C TYR A 147 -13.28 15.33 0.41
N GLN A 148 -12.50 15.59 -0.66
CA GLN A 148 -11.20 14.97 -0.86
C GLN A 148 -10.23 15.46 0.23
N MET A 149 -9.61 14.54 0.97
CA MET A 149 -8.59 14.88 1.95
C MET A 149 -7.20 14.98 1.31
N THR A 150 -6.38 15.88 1.85
CA THR A 150 -5.00 16.11 1.38
C THR A 150 -4.02 15.22 2.14
N TYR A 151 -3.12 14.56 1.42
CA TYR A 151 -2.11 13.66 1.97
C TYR A 151 -0.82 14.41 2.32
N ASP A 152 -0.32 14.23 3.53
CA ASP A 152 1.02 14.66 3.93
C ASP A 152 2.02 13.50 3.76
N TYR A 153 2.92 13.64 2.77
CA TYR A 153 3.95 12.65 2.45
C TYR A 153 4.99 12.41 3.55
N LYS A 154 5.08 13.27 4.55
CA LYS A 154 6.04 13.13 5.66
C LYS A 154 5.48 12.31 6.81
N THR A 155 4.20 12.49 7.08
CA THR A 155 3.55 11.89 8.26
C THR A 155 2.61 10.74 7.90
N GLY A 156 2.12 10.69 6.65
CA GLY A 156 1.09 9.75 6.23
C GLY A 156 -0.31 10.13 6.70
N VAL A 157 -0.50 11.38 7.12
CA VAL A 157 -1.79 11.91 7.56
C VAL A 157 -2.56 12.47 6.36
N TYR A 158 -3.83 12.11 6.27
CA TYR A 158 -4.81 12.79 5.45
C TYR A 158 -5.54 13.83 6.28
N SER A 159 -5.74 15.03 5.74
CA SER A 159 -6.44 16.11 6.43
C SER A 159 -7.31 16.93 5.50
N THR A 160 -8.37 17.50 6.06
CA THR A 160 -9.19 18.53 5.44
C THR A 160 -9.75 19.46 6.50
N VAL A 161 -10.09 20.68 6.10
CA VAL A 161 -10.72 21.68 6.97
C VAL A 161 -11.98 22.17 6.27
N ILE A 162 -13.10 22.10 6.98
CA ILE A 162 -14.42 22.49 6.50
C ILE A 162 -14.93 23.68 7.33
N ASN A 163 -15.62 24.64 6.72
CA ASN A 163 -16.25 25.72 7.49
C ASN A 163 -17.23 25.12 8.49
N LYS A 164 -17.32 25.73 9.66
CA LYS A 164 -18.17 25.24 10.72
C LYS A 164 -19.65 25.17 10.31
N GLU A 165 -20.13 26.16 9.57
CA GLU A 165 -21.50 26.21 9.05
C GLU A 165 -21.87 25.04 8.12
N ASP A 166 -20.85 24.45 7.43
CA ASP A 166 -21.03 23.34 6.48
C ASP A 166 -20.89 21.95 7.12
N ALA A 167 -20.40 21.86 8.35
CA ALA A 167 -20.08 20.58 8.98
C ALA A 167 -20.61 20.41 10.41
N ASP A 168 -20.98 21.50 11.12
CA ASP A 168 -21.43 21.41 12.51
C ASP A 168 -22.78 20.72 12.61
N GLY A 169 -22.88 19.72 13.48
CA GLY A 169 -24.08 18.92 13.68
C GLY A 169 -24.27 17.78 12.68
N LEU A 170 -23.39 17.63 11.69
CA LEU A 170 -23.43 16.53 10.73
C LEU A 170 -22.72 15.27 11.27
N TYR A 171 -23.16 14.12 10.79
CA TYR A 171 -22.41 12.87 10.94
C TYR A 171 -21.26 12.81 9.93
N TYR A 172 -20.21 12.04 10.24
CA TYR A 172 -19.06 11.87 9.36
C TYR A 172 -18.55 10.42 9.32
N LEU A 173 -17.97 10.05 8.20
CA LEU A 173 -17.21 8.82 7.95
C LEU A 173 -15.90 9.13 7.24
#